data_08c7bf5f37bb88ea0ca946b8bf858c53
#
_entry.id   08c7bf5f37bb88ea0ca946b8bf858c53
#
_cell.length_a   1.000
_cell.length_b   1.000
_cell.length_c   1.000
_cell.angle_alpha   90.00
_cell.angle_beta   90.00
_cell.angle_gamma   90.00
#
_symmetry.space_group_name_H-M   'P 1'
#
loop_
_entity.id
_entity.type
_entity.pdbx_description
1 polymer ?
#
loop_
_entity_poly.entity_id
_entity_poly.type
_entity_poly.pdbx_seq_one_letter_code
_entity_poly.pdbx_strand_id
1 'polypeptide(L)'
;MKLTFLYHPTTDLTAAAAFHRDQLGLSEAWREGAETIAFWLPERKAQIMVSTTQQPAGPMYLVDSVQDWLSAHPEIDILVETYESPGGSVVGLTGADDYVFYVFDQPDA
;
A
#
# COMPACT_ATOMS: atom_id res chain seq x y z
N MET A 1 8.36 3.02 -11.55
CA MET A 1 7.48 3.20 -10.36
C MET A 1 6.05 3.35 -10.79
N LYS A 2 5.20 2.45 -10.35
CA LYS A 2 3.79 2.46 -10.77
C LYS A 2 2.90 2.57 -9.53
N LEU A 3 2.04 3.59 -9.47
CA LEU A 3 1.06 3.71 -8.38
C LEU A 3 0.09 2.53 -8.46
N THR A 4 0.09 1.70 -7.43
CA THR A 4 -0.70 0.46 -7.40
C THR A 4 -1.73 0.48 -6.29
N PHE A 5 -1.36 0.95 -5.09
CA PHE A 5 -2.26 1.01 -3.95
C PHE A 5 -2.20 2.37 -3.28
N LEU A 6 -3.33 2.73 -2.66
CA LEU A 6 -3.37 3.77 -1.64
C LEU A 6 -3.60 3.03 -0.32
N TYR A 7 -2.59 3.07 0.56
CA TYR A 7 -2.69 2.40 1.85
C TYR A 7 -3.45 3.27 2.84
N HIS A 8 -4.48 2.71 3.46
CA HIS A 8 -5.33 3.41 4.41
C HIS A 8 -5.52 2.55 5.67
N PRO A 9 -4.89 2.94 6.80
CA PRO A 9 -5.07 2.19 8.04
C PRO A 9 -6.46 2.43 8.64
N THR A 10 -6.99 1.42 9.31
CA THR A 10 -8.27 1.52 10.01
C THR A 10 -8.21 0.75 11.33
N THR A 11 -8.97 1.21 12.30
CA THR A 11 -9.13 0.47 13.57
C THR A 11 -10.35 -0.46 13.52
N ASP A 12 -11.18 -0.35 12.48
CA ASP A 12 -12.40 -1.16 12.32
C ASP A 12 -12.54 -1.54 10.85
N LEU A 13 -12.05 -2.72 10.50
CA LEU A 13 -12.05 -3.19 9.12
C LEU A 13 -13.48 -3.36 8.57
N THR A 14 -14.41 -3.87 9.40
CA THR A 14 -15.79 -4.08 8.97
C THR A 14 -16.45 -2.77 8.59
N ALA A 15 -16.29 -1.74 9.42
CA ALA A 15 -16.86 -0.42 9.15
C ALA A 15 -16.21 0.24 7.93
N ALA A 16 -14.89 0.12 7.79
CA ALA A 16 -14.16 0.68 6.66
C ALA A 16 -14.56 -0.01 5.35
N ALA A 17 -14.70 -1.34 5.37
CA ALA A 17 -15.13 -2.10 4.20
C ALA A 17 -16.55 -1.70 3.78
N ALA A 18 -17.45 -1.57 4.74
CA ALA A 18 -18.83 -1.16 4.46
C ALA A 18 -18.87 0.24 3.83
N PHE A 19 -18.04 1.16 4.33
CA PHE A 19 -17.96 2.51 3.77
C PHE A 19 -17.52 2.48 2.30
N HIS A 20 -16.44 1.77 2.00
CA HIS A 20 -15.90 1.73 0.63
C HIS A 20 -16.83 1.00 -0.33
N ARG A 21 -17.43 -0.11 0.11
CA ARG A 21 -18.34 -0.90 -0.73
C ARG A 21 -19.70 -0.20 -0.91
N ASP A 22 -20.32 0.23 0.20
CA ASP A 22 -21.72 0.66 0.18
C ASP A 22 -21.87 2.15 -0.07
N GLN A 23 -21.03 3.01 0.47
CA GLN A 23 -21.13 4.45 0.28
C GLN A 23 -20.34 4.94 -0.93
N LEU A 24 -19.14 4.42 -1.15
CA LEU A 24 -18.35 4.82 -2.32
C LEU A 24 -18.66 3.95 -3.54
N GLY A 25 -19.32 2.81 -3.37
CA GLY A 25 -19.70 1.94 -4.47
C GLY A 25 -18.54 1.22 -5.14
N LEU A 26 -17.45 1.01 -4.41
CA LEU A 26 -16.27 0.34 -4.96
C LEU A 26 -16.39 -1.17 -4.88
N SER A 27 -15.83 -1.87 -5.87
CA SER A 27 -15.81 -3.33 -5.91
C SER A 27 -14.60 -3.87 -5.16
N GLU A 28 -14.83 -4.90 -4.32
CA GLU A 28 -13.73 -5.57 -3.64
C GLU A 28 -12.83 -6.27 -4.66
N ALA A 29 -11.51 -6.03 -4.55
CA ALA A 29 -10.53 -6.67 -5.43
C ALA A 29 -10.01 -7.97 -4.82
N TRP A 30 -9.63 -7.92 -3.53
CA TRP A 30 -9.13 -9.08 -2.80
C TRP A 30 -9.14 -8.78 -1.31
N ARG A 31 -8.96 -9.84 -0.51
CA ARG A 31 -8.76 -9.68 0.93
C ARG A 31 -7.72 -10.68 1.41
N GLU A 32 -7.07 -10.33 2.50
CA GLU A 32 -6.04 -11.15 3.13
C GLU A 32 -6.39 -11.33 4.60
N GLY A 33 -6.80 -12.54 4.96
CA GLY A 33 -7.20 -12.85 6.31
C GLY A 33 -8.29 -11.92 6.83
N ALA A 34 -8.19 -11.55 8.10
CA ALA A 34 -9.11 -10.63 8.75
C ALA A 34 -8.52 -9.22 8.90
N GLU A 35 -7.43 -8.94 8.21
CA GLU A 35 -6.67 -7.69 8.41
C GLU A 35 -6.78 -6.69 7.28
N THR A 36 -6.88 -7.16 6.03
CA THR A 36 -6.75 -6.28 4.86
C THR A 36 -7.79 -6.60 3.81
N ILE A 37 -8.39 -5.55 3.26
CA ILE A 37 -9.31 -5.64 2.12
C ILE A 37 -8.92 -4.55 1.13
N ALA A 38 -8.82 -4.91 -0.15
CA ALA A 38 -8.54 -3.95 -1.21
C ALA A 38 -9.77 -3.77 -2.11
N PHE A 39 -9.99 -2.54 -2.55
CA PHE A 39 -11.10 -2.16 -3.43
C PHE A 39 -10.54 -1.52 -4.69
N TRP A 40 -11.14 -1.85 -5.83
CA TRP A 40 -10.80 -1.20 -7.09
C TRP A 40 -11.26 0.25 -7.08
N LEU A 41 -10.36 1.16 -7.43
CA LEU A 41 -10.76 2.53 -7.76
C LEU A 41 -11.38 2.56 -9.17
N PRO A 42 -12.17 3.60 -9.48
CA PRO A 42 -12.71 3.73 -10.83
C PRO A 42 -11.62 3.61 -11.89
N GLU A 43 -11.95 3.03 -13.04
CA GLU A 43 -11.03 2.75 -14.14
C GLU A 43 -10.07 1.58 -13.89
N ARG A 44 -10.08 1.00 -12.70
CA ARG A 44 -9.31 -0.19 -12.34
C ARG A 44 -7.80 -0.08 -12.58
N LYS A 45 -7.24 1.12 -12.39
CA LYS A 45 -5.80 1.34 -12.54
C LYS A 45 -5.05 1.25 -11.20
N ALA A 46 -5.76 1.47 -10.10
CA ALA A 46 -5.19 1.38 -8.76
C ALA A 46 -6.26 0.89 -7.79
N GLN A 47 -5.82 0.51 -6.60
CA GLN A 47 -6.71 0.01 -5.55
C GLN A 47 -6.48 0.79 -4.27
N ILE A 48 -7.52 0.93 -3.46
CA ILE A 48 -7.35 1.40 -2.10
C ILE A 48 -7.29 0.17 -1.19
N MET A 49 -6.25 0.10 -0.37
CA MET A 49 -6.00 -1.04 0.52
C MET A 49 -6.27 -0.61 1.95
N VAL A 50 -7.35 -1.12 2.53
CA VAL A 50 -7.76 -0.81 3.90
C VAL A 50 -7.24 -1.91 4.81
N SER A 51 -6.54 -1.53 5.87
CA SER A 51 -5.87 -2.54 6.70
C SER A 51 -5.85 -2.13 8.17
N THR A 52 -5.89 -3.14 9.04
CA THR A 52 -5.76 -2.93 10.49
C THR A 52 -4.29 -2.81 10.91
N THR A 53 -3.33 -3.02 10.02
CA THR A 53 -1.93 -2.70 10.31
C THR A 53 -1.83 -1.20 10.54
N GLN A 54 -1.10 -0.79 11.57
CA GLN A 54 -1.09 0.61 12.00
C GLN A 54 0.18 1.30 11.52
N GLN A 55 0.21 1.60 10.24
CA GLN A 55 1.28 2.36 9.60
C GLN A 55 0.68 3.64 9.02
N PRO A 56 1.48 4.68 8.78
CA PRO A 56 0.96 5.91 8.19
C PRO A 56 0.34 5.67 6.80
N ALA A 57 -0.75 6.39 6.53
CA ALA A 57 -1.39 6.34 5.21
C ALA A 57 -0.45 6.89 4.13
N GLY A 58 -0.53 6.35 2.94
CA GLY A 58 0.25 6.85 1.81
C GLY A 58 0.11 5.99 0.57
N PRO A 59 0.53 6.52 -0.58
CA PRO A 59 0.53 5.74 -1.83
C PRO A 59 1.62 4.67 -1.81
N MET A 60 1.37 3.57 -2.51
CA MET A 60 2.31 2.46 -2.66
C MET A 60 2.64 2.28 -4.13
N TYR A 61 3.93 2.38 -4.45
CA TYR A 61 4.43 2.30 -5.82
C TYR A 61 5.14 0.98 -6.06
N LEU A 62 4.76 0.30 -7.14
CA LEU A 62 5.41 -0.94 -7.56
C LEU A 62 6.71 -0.63 -8.31
N VAL A 63 7.78 -1.31 -7.94
CA VAL A 63 9.08 -1.24 -8.60
C VAL A 63 9.57 -2.66 -8.91
N ASP A 64 10.61 -2.79 -9.71
CA ASP A 64 11.16 -4.10 -10.05
C ASP A 64 11.85 -4.77 -8.86
N SER A 65 12.60 -4.00 -8.08
CA SER A 65 13.31 -4.49 -6.90
C SER A 65 13.42 -3.38 -5.87
N VAL A 66 12.90 -3.64 -4.67
CA VAL A 66 13.02 -2.69 -3.55
C VAL A 66 14.49 -2.45 -3.21
N GLN A 67 15.29 -3.51 -3.18
CA GLN A 67 16.71 -3.39 -2.86
C GLN A 67 17.45 -2.51 -3.85
N ASP A 68 17.21 -2.72 -5.14
CA ASP A 68 17.84 -1.91 -6.18
C ASP A 68 17.37 -0.47 -6.14
N TRP A 69 16.08 -0.27 -5.88
CA TRP A 69 15.50 1.07 -5.79
C TRP A 69 16.12 1.85 -4.62
N LEU A 70 16.27 1.21 -3.44
CA LEU A 70 16.89 1.83 -2.28
C LEU A 70 18.36 2.17 -2.55
N SER A 71 19.08 1.29 -3.23
CA SER A 71 20.48 1.52 -3.60
C SER A 71 20.63 2.72 -4.52
N ALA A 72 19.65 2.96 -5.38
CA ALA A 72 19.65 4.09 -6.29
C ALA A 72 19.21 5.40 -5.63
N HIS A 73 18.61 5.34 -4.42
CA HIS A 73 18.06 6.51 -3.72
C HIS A 73 18.55 6.54 -2.26
N PRO A 74 19.87 6.57 -2.01
CA PRO A 74 20.40 6.44 -0.64
C PRO A 74 20.10 7.66 0.24
N GLU A 75 19.72 8.79 -0.33
CA GLU A 75 19.41 10.01 0.42
C GLU A 75 17.98 10.06 0.96
N ILE A 76 17.12 9.13 0.56
CA ILE A 76 15.72 9.12 1.02
C ILE A 76 15.61 8.42 2.36
N ASP A 77 14.96 9.06 3.33
CA ASP A 77 14.83 8.53 4.68
C ASP A 77 13.85 7.37 4.75
N ILE A 78 14.23 6.32 5.48
CA ILE A 78 13.38 5.16 5.72
C ILE A 78 12.54 5.42 6.96
N LEU A 79 11.22 5.35 6.82
CA LEU A 79 10.27 5.49 7.93
C LEU A 79 9.87 4.12 8.49
N VAL A 80 9.63 3.17 7.61
CA VAL A 80 9.27 1.79 7.97
C VAL A 80 10.28 0.87 7.31
N GLU A 81 11.06 0.16 8.12
CA GLU A 81 12.08 -0.76 7.60
C GLU A 81 11.48 -1.81 6.68
N THR A 82 12.24 -2.26 5.72
CA THR A 82 11.81 -3.25 4.74
C THR A 82 11.27 -4.49 5.44
N TYR A 83 10.09 -4.94 5.02
CA TYR A 83 9.47 -6.15 5.54
C TYR A 83 8.91 -6.98 4.38
N GLU A 84 8.69 -8.28 4.66
CA GLU A 84 8.13 -9.20 3.69
C GLU A 84 6.64 -8.98 3.53
N SER A 85 6.17 -9.10 2.30
CA SER A 85 4.75 -9.09 1.96
C SER A 85 4.47 -10.27 1.02
N PRO A 86 3.20 -10.66 0.82
CA PRO A 86 2.91 -11.71 -0.16
C PRO A 86 3.50 -11.35 -1.53
N GLY A 87 4.42 -12.18 -2.00
CA GLY A 87 5.05 -12.02 -3.30
C GLY A 87 6.28 -11.13 -3.34
N GLY A 88 6.66 -10.45 -2.25
CA GLY A 88 7.83 -9.57 -2.29
C GLY A 88 8.14 -8.82 -1.01
N SER A 89 8.60 -7.60 -1.15
CA SER A 89 9.05 -6.75 -0.04
C SER A 89 8.40 -5.37 -0.12
N VAL A 90 8.31 -4.70 1.03
CA VAL A 90 7.75 -3.35 1.15
C VAL A 90 8.68 -2.53 2.04
N VAL A 91 8.85 -1.25 1.70
CA VAL A 91 9.56 -0.28 2.53
C VAL A 91 8.75 1.01 2.60
N GLY A 92 8.69 1.63 3.77
CA GLY A 92 8.03 2.92 3.95
C GLY A 92 9.06 4.04 4.01
N LEU A 93 8.78 5.14 3.34
CA LEU A 93 9.74 6.22 3.12
C LEU A 93 9.10 7.57 3.42
N THR A 94 9.94 8.57 3.71
CA THR A 94 9.50 9.95 3.81
C THR A 94 10.23 10.80 2.80
N GLY A 95 9.47 11.61 2.08
CA GLY A 95 10.00 12.59 1.14
C GLY A 95 9.92 14.00 1.71
N ALA A 96 9.89 14.98 0.82
CA ALA A 96 9.79 16.39 1.18
C ALA A 96 8.49 16.66 1.96
N ASP A 97 8.57 17.56 2.96
CA ASP A 97 7.41 17.95 3.78
C ASP A 97 6.75 16.77 4.51
N ASP A 98 7.56 15.79 4.93
CA ASP A 98 7.08 14.61 5.62
C ASP A 98 6.07 13.78 4.81
N TYR A 99 6.15 13.85 3.49
CA TYR A 99 5.32 13.05 2.60
C TYR A 99 5.65 11.57 2.78
N VAL A 100 4.65 10.78 3.20
CA VAL A 100 4.81 9.34 3.41
C VAL A 100 4.42 8.59 2.14
N PHE A 101 5.29 7.68 1.69
CA PHE A 101 4.97 6.80 0.59
C PHE A 101 5.68 5.46 0.78
N TYR A 102 5.20 4.47 0.05
CA TYR A 102 5.73 3.10 0.11
C TYR A 102 6.23 2.69 -1.26
N VAL A 103 7.28 1.88 -1.26
CA VAL A 103 7.79 1.25 -2.47
C VAL A 103 7.78 -0.25 -2.21
N PHE A 104 7.29 -1.02 -3.17
CA PHE A 104 7.20 -2.47 -3.02
C PHE A 104 7.50 -3.17 -4.32
N ASP A 105 7.84 -4.45 -4.24
CA ASP A 105 8.08 -5.30 -5.40
C ASP A 105 7.28 -6.59 -5.28
N GLN A 106 7.12 -7.29 -6.39
CA GLN A 106 6.46 -8.59 -6.46
C GLN A 106 7.18 -9.46 -7.48
N PRO A 107 8.46 -9.78 -7.22
CA PRO A 107 9.27 -10.50 -8.21
C PRO A 107 8.75 -11.90 -8.52
N ASP A 108 7.95 -12.48 -7.61
CA ASP A 108 7.38 -13.83 -7.78
C ASP A 108 5.96 -13.80 -8.33
N ALA A 109 5.45 -12.62 -8.69
CA ALA A 109 4.08 -12.47 -9.19
C ALA A 109 3.97 -12.81 -10.67
#